data_58e4a8366bca7b44339512a375c4a18f
#
_entry.id   58e4a8366bca7b44339512a375c4a18f
#
_cell.length_a   1.000
_cell.length_b   1.000
_cell.length_c   1.000
_cell.angle_alpha   90.00
_cell.angle_beta   90.00
_cell.angle_gamma   90.00
#
_symmetry.space_group_name_H-M   'P 1'
#
loop_
_entity.id
_entity.type
_entity.pdbx_description
1 polymer ?
#
loop_
_entity_poly.entity_id
_entity_poly.type
_entity_poly.pdbx_seq_one_letter_code
_entity_poly.pdbx_strand_id
1 'polypeptide(L)'
;GWNVSKESFAKDWDWMQELKLRGSFGSNGNQNVSNLTSNVYSYYAGSDIFGTASYLSGYANPNLEWQVVKKTSVGIDLMFWDNRLLLTMDYYHTNTNPLVVSIQQKPSSGLSTLPINLGHLNTNGFEFNVSWYAIRNLEKRIMLNFRLNGNTYKSVYGGFGEALANLND
;
A
#
# COMPACT_ATOMS: atom_id res chain seq x y z
N GLY A 1 -1.84 6.97 20.09
CA GLY A 1 -0.42 7.11 20.48
C GLY A 1 -0.27 7.37 21.97
N TRP A 2 0.82 6.92 22.51
CA TRP A 2 1.18 7.09 23.91
C TRP A 2 2.53 7.80 24.00
N ASN A 3 2.56 8.91 24.74
CA ASN A 3 3.80 9.66 24.98
C ASN A 3 4.39 9.24 26.34
N VAL A 4 5.30 8.29 26.30
CA VAL A 4 5.91 7.67 27.49
C VAL A 4 6.78 8.66 28.25
N SER A 5 7.46 9.60 27.56
CA SER A 5 8.32 10.60 28.20
C SER A 5 7.57 11.60 29.09
N LYS A 6 6.23 11.69 28.97
CA LYS A 6 5.40 12.56 29.81
C LYS A 6 4.88 11.86 31.08
N GLU A 7 5.14 10.57 31.23
CA GLU A 7 4.73 9.81 32.40
C GLU A 7 5.59 10.14 33.62
N SER A 8 5.06 9.93 34.81
CA SER A 8 5.72 10.29 36.07
C SER A 8 7.05 9.55 36.29
N PHE A 9 7.17 8.33 35.79
CA PHE A 9 8.37 7.51 35.90
C PHE A 9 9.49 7.91 34.92
N ALA A 10 9.17 8.69 33.90
CA ALA A 10 10.12 9.10 32.86
C ALA A 10 10.63 10.55 33.06
N LYS A 11 10.20 11.24 34.11
CA LYS A 11 10.55 12.65 34.37
C LYS A 11 12.04 12.88 34.61
N ASP A 12 12.76 11.86 35.09
CA ASP A 12 14.19 11.93 35.40
C ASP A 12 15.08 11.58 34.18
N TRP A 13 14.49 11.42 33.01
CA TRP A 13 15.22 11.10 31.78
C TRP A 13 15.67 12.37 31.03
N ASP A 14 16.60 13.11 31.61
CA ASP A 14 17.08 14.39 31.06
C ASP A 14 17.70 14.27 29.66
N TRP A 15 18.22 13.08 29.31
CA TRP A 15 18.85 12.80 28.03
C TRP A 15 17.86 12.48 26.91
N MET A 16 16.60 12.16 27.24
CA MET A 16 15.55 11.79 26.31
C MET A 16 14.34 12.73 26.45
N GLN A 17 14.13 13.59 25.47
CA GLN A 17 13.05 14.56 25.49
C GLN A 17 11.72 13.99 25.02
N GLU A 18 11.76 13.01 24.11
CA GLU A 18 10.54 12.36 23.62
C GLU A 18 10.75 10.86 23.43
N LEU A 19 9.82 10.10 23.97
CA LEU A 19 9.57 8.70 23.65
C LEU A 19 8.07 8.57 23.42
N LYS A 20 7.67 8.42 22.15
CA LYS A 20 6.28 8.30 21.76
C LYS A 20 6.06 7.01 20.99
N LEU A 21 5.12 6.22 21.44
CA LEU A 21 4.66 5.02 20.76
C LEU A 21 3.40 5.34 19.96
N ARG A 22 3.35 4.87 18.73
CA ARG A 22 2.22 5.03 17.83
C ARG A 22 1.73 3.67 17.39
N GLY A 23 0.42 3.52 17.30
CA GLY A 23 -0.22 2.37 16.70
C GLY A 23 -1.41 2.82 15.88
N SER A 24 -1.60 2.24 14.72
CA SER A 24 -2.79 2.44 13.91
C SER A 24 -3.25 1.13 13.28
N PHE A 25 -4.56 1.03 13.15
CA PHE A 25 -5.24 -0.04 12.43
C PHE A 25 -6.37 0.57 11.63
N GLY A 26 -6.49 0.15 10.38
CA GLY A 26 -7.55 0.62 9.50
C GLY A 26 -7.77 -0.29 8.32
N SER A 27 -8.94 -0.13 7.70
CA SER A 27 -9.27 -0.78 6.44
C SER A 27 -9.71 0.25 5.41
N ASN A 28 -9.32 0.03 4.17
CA ASN A 28 -9.70 0.86 3.03
C ASN A 28 -10.18 -0.03 1.89
N GLY A 29 -11.29 0.34 1.25
CA GLY A 29 -11.79 -0.32 0.05
C GLY A 29 -11.26 0.37 -1.20
N ASN A 30 -10.71 -0.41 -2.13
CA ASN A 30 -10.37 0.07 -3.46
C ASN A 30 -11.51 -0.28 -4.42
N GLN A 31 -12.25 0.74 -4.86
CA GLN A 31 -13.41 0.62 -5.74
C GLN A 31 -13.07 0.84 -7.23
N ASN A 32 -11.81 0.88 -7.60
CA ASN A 32 -11.40 1.11 -8.99
C ASN A 32 -11.68 -0.12 -9.89
N VAL A 33 -12.89 -0.64 -9.76
CA VAL A 33 -13.42 -1.80 -10.52
C VAL A 33 -14.58 -1.41 -11.43
N SER A 34 -14.89 -0.13 -11.54
CA SER A 34 -16.11 0.35 -12.22
C SER A 34 -16.24 -0.08 -13.69
N ASN A 35 -15.12 -0.22 -14.40
CA ASN A 35 -15.11 -0.67 -15.78
C ASN A 35 -15.03 -2.20 -15.94
N LEU A 36 -14.92 -2.92 -14.81
CA LEU A 36 -14.71 -4.36 -14.80
C LEU A 36 -16.00 -5.14 -14.49
N THR A 37 -17.03 -4.43 -14.03
CA THR A 37 -18.34 -5.01 -13.69
C THR A 37 -19.40 -4.86 -14.78
N SER A 38 -19.10 -4.14 -15.86
CA SER A 38 -19.99 -3.93 -17.01
C SER A 38 -19.30 -4.30 -18.31
N ASN A 39 -20.02 -4.98 -19.21
CA ASN A 39 -19.50 -5.30 -20.53
C ASN A 39 -19.19 -4.03 -21.31
N VAL A 40 -18.04 -4.00 -21.96
CA VAL A 40 -17.61 -2.88 -22.79
C VAL A 40 -17.85 -3.23 -24.26
N TYR A 41 -18.71 -2.45 -24.90
CA TYR A 41 -18.96 -2.54 -26.32
C TYR A 41 -18.24 -1.41 -27.05
N SER A 42 -17.47 -1.74 -28.06
CA SER A 42 -16.84 -0.78 -28.94
C SER A 42 -17.54 -0.76 -30.29
N TYR A 43 -17.62 0.43 -30.90
CA TYR A 43 -18.19 0.62 -32.21
C TYR A 43 -17.07 0.70 -33.24
N TYR A 44 -17.19 -0.07 -34.28
CA TYR A 44 -16.32 0.04 -35.43
C TYR A 44 -16.96 1.05 -36.40
N ALA A 45 -16.38 2.23 -36.52
CA ALA A 45 -16.76 3.25 -37.47
C ALA A 45 -16.01 3.01 -38.81
N GLY A 46 -16.23 1.87 -39.42
CA GLY A 46 -15.70 1.60 -40.77
C GLY A 46 -16.66 2.00 -41.84
N SER A 47 -16.16 2.29 -43.05
CA SER A 47 -16.94 2.58 -44.23
C SER A 47 -17.38 1.29 -44.95
N ASP A 48 -17.83 0.30 -44.19
CA ASP A 48 -18.33 -0.93 -44.76
C ASP A 48 -19.75 -0.76 -45.30
N ILE A 49 -20.06 -1.50 -46.36
CA ILE A 49 -21.36 -1.54 -47.00
C ILE A 49 -22.54 -1.88 -46.07
N PHE A 50 -22.24 -2.41 -44.88
CA PHE A 50 -23.23 -2.78 -43.87
C PHE A 50 -23.40 -1.76 -42.73
N GLY A 51 -22.70 -0.61 -42.76
CA GLY A 51 -22.84 0.46 -41.78
C GLY A 51 -21.99 0.22 -40.51
N THR A 52 -22.41 0.84 -39.40
CA THR A 52 -21.69 0.79 -38.13
C THR A 52 -21.90 -0.56 -37.45
N ALA A 53 -20.82 -1.27 -37.17
CA ALA A 53 -20.84 -2.51 -36.38
C ALA A 53 -20.45 -2.22 -34.94
N SER A 54 -21.09 -2.90 -33.98
CA SER A 54 -20.65 -2.95 -32.57
C SER A 54 -20.08 -4.32 -32.24
N TYR A 55 -19.04 -4.35 -31.50
CA TYR A 55 -18.45 -5.60 -31.00
C TYR A 55 -18.15 -5.51 -29.50
N LEU A 56 -18.17 -6.65 -28.84
CA LEU A 56 -17.82 -6.75 -27.45
C LEU A 56 -16.28 -6.66 -27.29
N SER A 57 -15.79 -5.61 -26.67
CA SER A 57 -14.36 -5.36 -26.47
C SER A 57 -13.86 -5.76 -25.08
N GLY A 58 -14.77 -5.99 -24.12
CA GLY A 58 -14.41 -6.41 -22.77
C GLY A 58 -15.54 -7.15 -22.08
N TYR A 59 -15.22 -8.26 -21.42
CA TYR A 59 -16.16 -8.97 -20.55
C TYR A 59 -16.21 -8.33 -19.18
N ALA A 60 -17.42 -8.21 -18.65
CA ALA A 60 -17.65 -7.93 -17.26
C ALA A 60 -17.60 -9.20 -16.41
N ASN A 61 -17.19 -9.03 -15.18
CA ASN A 61 -17.45 -9.99 -14.12
C ASN A 61 -18.40 -9.36 -13.10
N PRO A 62 -19.71 -9.64 -13.17
CA PRO A 62 -20.70 -9.06 -12.24
C PRO A 62 -20.51 -9.52 -10.80
N ASN A 63 -19.78 -10.62 -10.57
CA ASN A 63 -19.46 -11.15 -9.25
C ASN A 63 -18.13 -10.63 -8.71
N LEU A 64 -17.57 -9.59 -9.35
CA LEU A 64 -16.31 -9.03 -8.92
C LEU A 64 -16.49 -8.26 -7.61
N GLU A 65 -15.76 -8.67 -6.58
CA GLU A 65 -15.69 -7.99 -5.30
C GLU A 65 -14.60 -6.93 -5.31
N TRP A 66 -14.81 -5.85 -4.59
CA TRP A 66 -13.80 -4.81 -4.40
C TRP A 66 -12.65 -5.30 -3.51
N GLN A 67 -11.48 -4.75 -3.75
CA GLN A 67 -10.32 -5.05 -2.93
C GLN A 67 -10.44 -4.36 -1.57
N VAL A 68 -10.26 -5.11 -0.50
CA VAL A 68 -10.16 -4.59 0.86
C VAL A 68 -8.71 -4.62 1.31
N VAL A 69 -8.18 -3.45 1.65
CA VAL A 69 -6.82 -3.28 2.17
C VAL A 69 -6.91 -3.04 3.67
N LYS A 70 -6.40 -3.98 4.46
CA LYS A 70 -6.25 -3.84 5.92
C LYS A 70 -4.81 -3.48 6.22
N LYS A 71 -4.61 -2.36 6.92
CA LYS A 71 -3.27 -1.90 7.31
C LYS A 71 -3.17 -1.80 8.83
N THR A 72 -2.14 -2.41 9.38
CA THR A 72 -1.71 -2.26 10.77
C THR A 72 -0.33 -1.63 10.78
N SER A 73 -0.11 -0.61 11.59
CA SER A 73 1.23 -0.04 11.76
C SER A 73 1.52 0.27 13.23
N VAL A 74 2.79 0.10 13.58
CA VAL A 74 3.34 0.45 14.88
C VAL A 74 4.59 1.29 14.65
N GLY A 75 4.68 2.42 15.33
CA GLY A 75 5.80 3.34 15.20
C GLY A 75 6.32 3.83 16.54
N ILE A 76 7.56 4.26 16.54
CA ILE A 76 8.25 4.86 17.68
C ILE A 76 8.93 6.16 17.24
N ASP A 77 8.70 7.22 17.99
CA ASP A 77 9.38 8.51 17.83
C ASP A 77 10.25 8.74 19.06
N LEU A 78 11.52 9.06 18.82
CA LEU A 78 12.52 9.28 19.84
C LEU A 78 13.21 10.63 19.59
N MET A 79 13.41 11.41 20.65
CA MET A 79 14.21 12.62 20.63
C MET A 79 15.20 12.60 21.78
N PHE A 80 16.46 12.89 21.45
CA PHE A 80 17.56 12.86 22.41
C PHE A 80 18.36 14.17 22.37
N TRP A 81 19.03 14.50 23.50
CA TRP A 81 20.04 15.56 23.63
C TRP A 81 19.52 16.93 23.14
N ASP A 82 18.51 17.46 23.79
CA ASP A 82 17.89 18.75 23.44
C ASP A 82 17.46 18.82 21.96
N ASN A 83 16.82 17.76 21.50
CA ASN A 83 16.35 17.61 20.13
C ASN A 83 17.48 17.61 19.08
N ARG A 84 18.69 17.17 19.46
CA ARG A 84 19.79 17.03 18.51
C ARG A 84 19.70 15.76 17.68
N LEU A 85 19.19 14.69 18.27
CA LEU A 85 18.97 13.43 17.56
C LEU A 85 17.48 13.08 17.57
N LEU A 86 16.89 13.03 16.37
CA LEU A 86 15.52 12.61 16.14
C LEU A 86 15.54 11.29 15.39
N LEU A 87 14.83 10.31 15.90
CA LEU A 87 14.70 8.98 15.30
C LEU A 87 13.22 8.61 15.23
N THR A 88 12.76 8.28 14.04
CA THR A 88 11.43 7.75 13.79
C THR A 88 11.58 6.39 13.14
N MET A 89 10.88 5.39 13.66
CA MET A 89 10.82 4.05 13.09
C MET A 89 9.37 3.61 13.02
N ASP A 90 9.00 3.02 11.88
CA ASP A 90 7.67 2.48 11.63
C ASP A 90 7.76 1.08 11.04
N TYR A 91 6.99 0.17 11.61
CA TYR A 91 6.73 -1.15 11.04
C TYR A 91 5.28 -1.23 10.63
N TYR A 92 5.02 -1.72 9.42
CA TYR A 92 3.66 -1.89 8.93
C TYR A 92 3.43 -3.26 8.30
N HIS A 93 2.22 -3.73 8.47
CA HIS A 93 1.67 -4.90 7.81
C HIS A 93 0.42 -4.51 7.05
N THR A 94 0.39 -4.84 5.75
CA THR A 94 -0.75 -4.58 4.88
C THR A 94 -1.22 -5.90 4.28
N ASN A 95 -2.51 -6.19 4.40
CA ASN A 95 -3.18 -7.33 3.77
C ASN A 95 -4.22 -6.80 2.80
N THR A 96 -4.10 -7.17 1.53
CA THR A 96 -5.08 -6.88 0.48
C THR A 96 -5.78 -8.18 0.10
N ASN A 97 -7.08 -8.25 0.32
CA ASN A 97 -7.88 -9.44 0.07
C ASN A 97 -9.37 -9.06 -0.17
N PRO A 98 -10.00 -9.55 -1.27
CA PRO A 98 -9.39 -10.27 -2.37
C PRO A 98 -8.58 -9.36 -3.30
N LEU A 99 -7.64 -9.91 -4.06
CA LEU A 99 -7.02 -9.21 -5.18
C LEU A 99 -7.91 -9.29 -6.41
N VAL A 100 -7.92 -8.25 -7.22
CA VAL A 100 -8.47 -8.27 -8.57
C VAL A 100 -7.32 -8.42 -9.54
N VAL A 101 -7.32 -9.51 -10.29
CA VAL A 101 -6.32 -9.83 -11.30
C VAL A 101 -6.99 -10.12 -12.63
N SER A 102 -6.34 -9.75 -13.73
CA SER A 102 -6.82 -10.07 -15.07
C SER A 102 -6.15 -11.37 -15.53
N ILE A 103 -6.94 -12.40 -15.81
CA ILE A 103 -6.47 -13.65 -16.34
C ILE A 103 -6.61 -13.69 -17.85
N GLN A 104 -5.66 -14.32 -18.53
CA GLN A 104 -5.74 -14.53 -19.98
C GLN A 104 -6.81 -15.55 -20.29
N GLN A 105 -7.58 -15.27 -21.33
CA GLN A 105 -8.62 -16.17 -21.85
C GLN A 105 -8.14 -16.91 -23.11
N LYS A 106 -8.78 -18.04 -23.39
CA LYS A 106 -8.52 -18.78 -24.63
C LYS A 106 -8.93 -17.89 -25.83
N PRO A 107 -8.14 -17.87 -26.92
CA PRO A 107 -8.47 -17.04 -28.11
C PRO A 107 -9.87 -17.30 -28.68
N SER A 108 -10.41 -18.51 -28.49
CA SER A 108 -11.76 -18.89 -28.89
C SER A 108 -12.89 -18.11 -28.20
N SER A 109 -12.60 -17.45 -27.07
CA SER A 109 -13.58 -16.61 -26.36
C SER A 109 -13.79 -15.26 -27.03
N GLY A 110 -12.91 -14.87 -27.97
CA GLY A 110 -12.94 -13.58 -28.64
C GLY A 110 -12.37 -12.42 -27.81
N LEU A 111 -11.96 -12.67 -26.57
CA LEU A 111 -11.40 -11.65 -25.68
C LEU A 111 -10.10 -12.16 -25.04
N SER A 112 -9.20 -11.22 -24.76
CA SER A 112 -7.87 -11.52 -24.26
C SER A 112 -7.82 -11.74 -22.76
N THR A 113 -8.63 -11.02 -21.97
CA THR A 113 -8.56 -11.03 -20.51
C THR A 113 -9.92 -10.98 -19.83
N LEU A 114 -10.01 -11.58 -18.64
CA LEU A 114 -11.16 -11.53 -17.75
C LEU A 114 -10.69 -11.12 -16.34
N PRO A 115 -11.28 -10.09 -15.72
CA PRO A 115 -10.99 -9.73 -14.34
C PRO A 115 -11.68 -10.70 -13.38
N ILE A 116 -10.92 -11.21 -12.41
CA ILE A 116 -11.43 -12.08 -11.34
C ILE A 116 -10.82 -11.70 -10.00
N ASN A 117 -11.52 -12.08 -8.93
CA ASN A 117 -10.97 -12.03 -7.60
C ASN A 117 -10.14 -13.30 -7.35
N LEU A 118 -8.83 -13.13 -7.18
CA LEU A 118 -7.93 -14.24 -7.01
C LEU A 118 -6.80 -13.92 -6.05
N GLY A 119 -6.74 -14.71 -4.97
CA GLY A 119 -5.64 -14.62 -4.01
C GLY A 119 -5.64 -13.37 -3.14
N HIS A 120 -4.54 -13.19 -2.46
CA HIS A 120 -4.30 -12.08 -1.54
C HIS A 120 -2.84 -11.62 -1.62
N LEU A 121 -2.59 -10.37 -1.19
CA LEU A 121 -1.25 -9.79 -1.09
C LEU A 121 -0.98 -9.38 0.35
N ASN A 122 0.08 -9.94 0.92
CA ASN A 122 0.60 -9.54 2.21
C ASN A 122 1.90 -8.75 2.03
N THR A 123 1.93 -7.55 2.56
CA THR A 123 3.13 -6.70 2.53
C THR A 123 3.53 -6.34 3.96
N ASN A 124 4.78 -6.64 4.31
CA ASN A 124 5.42 -6.19 5.53
C ASN A 124 6.50 -5.20 5.17
N GLY A 125 6.57 -4.10 5.89
CA GLY A 125 7.59 -3.10 5.65
C GLY A 125 8.08 -2.46 6.93
N PHE A 126 9.29 -1.95 6.84
CA PHE A 126 9.96 -1.20 7.90
C PHE A 126 10.54 0.07 7.31
N GLU A 127 10.29 1.19 7.97
CA GLU A 127 10.75 2.51 7.59
C GLU A 127 11.48 3.15 8.77
N PHE A 128 12.55 3.90 8.49
CA PHE A 128 13.23 4.68 9.50
C PHE A 128 13.67 6.03 8.97
N ASN A 129 13.71 6.99 9.85
CA ASN A 129 14.23 8.33 9.61
C ASN A 129 15.08 8.75 10.80
N VAL A 130 16.31 9.16 10.53
CA VAL A 130 17.26 9.69 11.50
C VAL A 130 17.64 11.10 11.10
N SER A 131 17.52 12.05 12.02
CA SER A 131 17.98 13.42 11.83
C SER A 131 18.88 13.81 12.97
N TRP A 132 20.13 14.16 12.66
CA TRP A 132 21.15 14.51 13.64
C TRP A 132 21.70 15.92 13.39
N TYR A 133 21.49 16.80 14.37
CA TYR A 133 22.05 18.15 14.40
C TYR A 133 23.43 18.11 15.04
N ALA A 134 24.48 17.88 14.26
CA ALA A 134 25.86 17.81 14.72
C ALA A 134 26.34 19.15 15.29
N ILE A 135 25.95 20.25 14.64
CA ILE A 135 26.23 21.63 15.09
C ILE A 135 24.93 22.38 15.13
N ARG A 136 24.60 22.97 16.29
CA ARG A 136 23.46 23.88 16.47
C ARG A 136 23.92 25.04 17.35
N ASN A 137 24.46 26.07 16.71
CA ASN A 137 24.87 27.30 17.38
C ASN A 137 23.97 28.44 16.88
N LEU A 138 22.99 28.82 17.72
CA LEU A 138 22.00 29.84 17.38
C LEU A 138 22.60 31.24 17.41
N GLU A 139 23.59 31.51 18.25
CA GLU A 139 24.26 32.81 18.34
C GLU A 139 25.06 33.13 17.08
N LYS A 140 25.81 32.15 16.61
CA LYS A 140 26.62 32.27 15.36
C LYS A 140 25.83 31.92 14.11
N ARG A 141 24.54 31.54 14.22
CA ARG A 141 23.68 31.14 13.11
C ARG A 141 24.25 30.00 12.27
N ILE A 142 25.01 29.11 12.92
CA ILE A 142 25.61 27.95 12.26
C ILE A 142 24.80 26.71 12.64
N MET A 143 24.34 25.96 11.63
CA MET A 143 23.61 24.74 11.83
C MET A 143 24.10 23.69 10.83
N LEU A 144 24.47 22.50 11.31
CA LEU A 144 24.81 21.34 10.50
C LEU A 144 23.89 20.17 10.88
N ASN A 145 23.10 19.74 9.92
CA ASN A 145 22.17 18.64 10.09
C ASN A 145 22.47 17.52 9.09
N PHE A 146 22.57 16.29 9.59
CA PHE A 146 22.61 15.08 8.79
C PHE A 146 21.27 14.37 8.86
N ARG A 147 20.76 13.92 7.72
CA ARG A 147 19.55 13.13 7.63
C ARG A 147 19.81 11.84 6.89
N LEU A 148 19.32 10.75 7.47
CA LEU A 148 19.34 9.42 6.87
C LEU A 148 17.93 8.85 6.95
N ASN A 149 17.42 8.42 5.83
CA ASN A 149 16.14 7.72 5.77
C ASN A 149 16.29 6.46 4.92
N GLY A 150 15.53 5.44 5.28
CA GLY A 150 15.52 4.20 4.54
C GLY A 150 14.21 3.46 4.77
N ASN A 151 13.87 2.63 3.80
CA ASN A 151 12.74 1.72 3.87
C ASN A 151 13.11 0.37 3.29
N THR A 152 12.46 -0.66 3.80
CA THR A 152 12.50 -2.00 3.23
C THR A 152 11.12 -2.61 3.34
N TYR A 153 10.73 -3.38 2.32
CA TYR A 153 9.47 -4.10 2.37
C TYR A 153 9.58 -5.44 1.64
N LYS A 154 8.71 -6.35 2.05
CA LYS A 154 8.53 -7.65 1.40
C LYS A 154 7.06 -7.87 1.13
N SER A 155 6.71 -8.12 -0.13
CA SER A 155 5.36 -8.46 -0.57
C SER A 155 5.31 -9.91 -0.98
N VAL A 156 4.29 -10.62 -0.51
CA VAL A 156 4.07 -12.03 -0.81
C VAL A 156 2.64 -12.21 -1.30
N TYR A 157 2.53 -12.74 -2.50
CA TYR A 157 1.26 -13.17 -3.06
C TYR A 157 0.92 -14.59 -2.57
N GLY A 158 -0.35 -14.82 -2.26
CA GLY A 158 -0.82 -16.13 -1.81
C GLY A 158 -2.26 -16.39 -2.27
N GLY A 159 -2.71 -17.64 -2.10
CA GLY A 159 -4.08 -18.03 -2.43
C GLY A 159 -4.34 -18.32 -3.91
N PHE A 160 -3.29 -18.58 -4.70
CA PHE A 160 -3.40 -18.90 -6.12
C PHE A 160 -3.47 -20.40 -6.42
N GLY A 161 -3.16 -21.27 -5.44
CA GLY A 161 -2.86 -22.68 -5.69
C GLY A 161 -3.98 -23.48 -6.37
N GLU A 162 -5.22 -23.40 -5.90
CA GLU A 162 -6.34 -24.14 -6.47
C GLU A 162 -6.93 -23.46 -7.71
N ALA A 163 -6.93 -22.13 -7.75
CA ALA A 163 -7.51 -21.38 -8.85
C ALA A 163 -6.66 -21.44 -10.13
N LEU A 164 -5.33 -21.57 -10.00
CA LEU A 164 -4.44 -21.77 -11.15
C LEU A 164 -4.53 -23.19 -11.70
N ALA A 165 -4.78 -24.20 -10.85
CA ALA A 165 -5.01 -25.56 -11.29
C ALA A 165 -6.27 -25.67 -12.15
N ASN A 166 -7.36 -25.02 -11.74
CA ASN A 166 -8.63 -24.99 -12.46
C ASN A 166 -8.62 -24.17 -13.77
N LEU A 167 -7.58 -23.36 -13.99
CA LEU A 167 -7.41 -22.57 -15.22
C LEU A 167 -6.58 -23.32 -16.28
N ASN A 168 -5.92 -24.41 -15.90
CA ASN A 168 -5.10 -25.23 -16.80
C ASN A 168 -5.80 -26.48 -17.33
N ASP A 169 -7.02 -26.79 -16.88
CA ASP A 169 -7.90 -27.82 -17.38
C ASP A 169 -8.90 -27.24 -18.41
#